data_4a323dc28fe7279dedc2f50a46e8997f
#
_entry.id   4a323dc28fe7279dedc2f50a46e8997f
#
_cell.length_a   1.000
_cell.length_b   1.000
_cell.length_c   1.000
_cell.angle_alpha   90.00
_cell.angle_beta   90.00
_cell.angle_gamma   90.00
#
_symmetry.space_group_name_H-M   'P 1'
#
loop_
_entity.id
_entity.type
_entity.pdbx_description
1 polymer ?
#
loop_
_entity_poly.entity_id
_entity_poly.type
_entity_poly.pdbx_seq_one_letter_code
_entity_poly.pdbx_strand_id
1 'polypeptide(L)'
;MVAAHPGSSRARELHPSYPVAYAHAAATIRGAERGDVAAQARLGWMYSTGRGVPQDYYEAAKWYYRAANQGHGEAQFALGMLYNKGEGVPRDFVLAYMWLNLSASQAVGENQDFKARMRDAIATKMTVRQVQMAQGLALAWYSSR
;
A
#
# COMPACT_ATOMS: atom_id res chain seq x y z
N MET A 1 -8.01 26.51 7.91
CA MET A 1 -8.93 25.59 7.21
C MET A 1 -8.43 24.17 7.38
N VAL A 2 -9.29 23.33 7.86
CA VAL A 2 -8.92 21.94 8.07
C VAL A 2 -8.95 21.22 6.73
N ALA A 3 -7.86 20.55 6.38
CA ALA A 3 -7.85 19.72 5.19
C ALA A 3 -8.92 18.64 5.34
N ALA A 4 -9.71 18.43 4.31
CA ALA A 4 -10.69 17.38 4.32
C ALA A 4 -9.99 16.03 4.45
N HIS A 5 -10.46 15.20 5.36
CA HIS A 5 -9.99 13.84 5.44
C HIS A 5 -10.40 13.06 4.21
N PRO A 6 -9.55 12.12 3.76
CA PRO A 6 -10.01 11.16 2.78
C PRO A 6 -11.17 10.39 3.37
N GLY A 7 -12.15 10.14 2.59
CA GLY A 7 -13.35 9.48 3.02
C GLY A 7 -14.56 10.10 2.38
N SER A 8 -15.72 9.87 2.97
CA SER A 8 -16.99 10.26 2.37
C SER A 8 -17.11 11.75 2.09
N SER A 9 -16.60 12.61 3.00
CA SER A 9 -16.66 14.05 2.80
C SER A 9 -15.77 14.50 1.65
N ARG A 10 -14.58 13.93 1.53
CA ARG A 10 -13.66 14.26 0.46
C ARG A 10 -14.20 13.78 -0.89
N ALA A 11 -14.88 12.64 -0.91
CA ALA A 11 -15.50 12.14 -2.12
C ALA A 11 -16.51 13.13 -2.69
N ARG A 12 -17.21 13.86 -1.81
CA ARG A 12 -18.19 14.86 -2.23
C ARG A 12 -17.56 16.18 -2.68
N GLU A 13 -16.31 16.40 -2.28
CA GLU A 13 -15.57 17.63 -2.60
C GLU A 13 -14.71 17.49 -3.85
N LEU A 14 -14.68 16.32 -4.47
CA LEU A 14 -13.90 16.10 -5.68
C LEU A 14 -14.42 16.93 -6.82
N HIS A 15 -13.50 17.30 -7.69
CA HIS A 15 -13.70 18.30 -8.73
C HIS A 15 -14.86 17.93 -9.67
N PRO A 16 -15.79 18.85 -9.95
CA PRO A 16 -16.97 18.57 -10.77
C PRO A 16 -16.67 18.21 -12.23
N SER A 17 -15.43 18.40 -12.66
CA SER A 17 -14.99 18.01 -14.02
C SER A 17 -14.88 16.49 -14.24
N TYR A 18 -15.03 15.69 -13.18
CA TYR A 18 -14.87 14.24 -13.27
C TYR A 18 -16.05 13.48 -12.70
N PRO A 19 -17.28 13.73 -13.19
CA PRO A 19 -18.47 13.15 -12.56
C PRO A 19 -18.49 11.62 -12.57
N VAL A 20 -18.00 10.98 -13.63
CA VAL A 20 -17.96 9.51 -13.72
C VAL A 20 -16.88 8.95 -12.82
N ALA A 21 -15.67 9.51 -12.91
CA ALA A 21 -14.56 9.11 -12.06
C ALA A 21 -14.88 9.34 -10.59
N TYR A 22 -15.54 10.47 -10.27
CA TYR A 22 -16.01 10.78 -8.93
C TYR A 22 -16.99 9.73 -8.40
N ALA A 23 -17.95 9.31 -9.22
CA ALA A 23 -18.95 8.32 -8.80
C ALA A 23 -18.28 6.99 -8.45
N HIS A 24 -17.33 6.53 -9.26
CA HIS A 24 -16.57 5.31 -8.98
C HIS A 24 -15.70 5.46 -7.74
N ALA A 25 -15.03 6.61 -7.59
CA ALA A 25 -14.22 6.89 -6.42
C ALA A 25 -15.06 6.89 -5.16
N ALA A 26 -16.23 7.52 -5.17
CA ALA A 26 -17.13 7.57 -4.02
C ALA A 26 -17.54 6.17 -3.55
N ALA A 27 -17.87 5.28 -4.49
CA ALA A 27 -18.24 3.90 -4.16
C ALA A 27 -17.07 3.13 -3.54
N THR A 28 -15.88 3.27 -4.12
CA THR A 28 -14.66 2.63 -3.60
C THR A 28 -14.30 3.17 -2.22
N ILE A 29 -14.39 4.48 -2.02
CA ILE A 29 -14.12 5.11 -0.72
C ILE A 29 -15.08 4.56 0.34
N ARG A 30 -16.37 4.47 0.04
CA ARG A 30 -17.36 3.92 0.98
C ARG A 30 -17.04 2.46 1.34
N GLY A 31 -16.69 1.65 0.36
CA GLY A 31 -16.30 0.26 0.60
C GLY A 31 -15.05 0.15 1.48
N ALA A 32 -14.04 0.95 1.17
CA ALA A 32 -12.79 0.99 1.93
C ALA A 32 -13.02 1.42 3.38
N GLU A 33 -13.86 2.44 3.59
CA GLU A 33 -14.20 2.93 4.92
C GLU A 33 -14.95 1.89 5.75
N ARG A 34 -15.73 1.02 5.10
CA ARG A 34 -16.43 -0.08 5.76
C ARG A 34 -15.54 -1.28 6.06
N GLY A 35 -14.28 -1.23 5.64
CA GLY A 35 -13.33 -2.30 5.92
C GLY A 35 -13.16 -3.32 4.80
N ASP A 36 -13.73 -3.09 3.62
CA ASP A 36 -13.54 -3.97 2.47
C ASP A 36 -12.07 -3.90 2.03
N VAL A 37 -11.37 -5.02 2.15
CA VAL A 37 -9.93 -5.09 1.91
C VAL A 37 -9.60 -4.80 0.45
N ALA A 38 -10.36 -5.36 -0.49
CA ALA A 38 -10.16 -5.12 -1.92
C ALA A 38 -10.40 -3.65 -2.27
N ALA A 39 -11.42 -3.03 -1.66
CA ALA A 39 -11.69 -1.60 -1.86
C ALA A 39 -10.55 -0.74 -1.30
N GLN A 40 -9.99 -1.11 -0.16
CA GLN A 40 -8.85 -0.40 0.42
C GLN A 40 -7.63 -0.46 -0.50
N ALA A 41 -7.31 -1.64 -1.02
CA ALA A 41 -6.20 -1.80 -1.95
C ALA A 41 -6.44 -0.99 -3.24
N ARG A 42 -7.66 -1.02 -3.75
CA ARG A 42 -8.03 -0.25 -4.94
C ARG A 42 -7.92 1.25 -4.68
N LEU A 43 -8.36 1.72 -3.53
CA LEU A 43 -8.27 3.13 -3.16
C LEU A 43 -6.80 3.56 -3.03
N GLY A 44 -5.95 2.72 -2.46
CA GLY A 44 -4.51 2.96 -2.44
C GLY A 44 -3.95 3.15 -3.84
N TRP A 45 -4.33 2.28 -4.76
CA TRP A 45 -3.92 2.39 -6.16
C TRP A 45 -4.44 3.68 -6.82
N MET A 46 -5.69 4.05 -6.55
CA MET A 46 -6.28 5.27 -7.09
C MET A 46 -5.50 6.51 -6.64
N TYR A 47 -5.17 6.59 -5.36
CA TYR A 47 -4.36 7.71 -4.85
C TYR A 47 -2.93 7.70 -5.39
N SER A 48 -2.34 6.52 -5.56
CA SER A 48 -0.96 6.45 -6.07
C SER A 48 -0.85 6.87 -7.53
N THR A 49 -1.91 6.67 -8.31
CA THR A 49 -1.92 6.95 -9.74
C THR A 49 -2.66 8.23 -10.12
N GLY A 50 -3.45 8.79 -9.21
CA GLY A 50 -4.31 9.94 -9.50
C GLY A 50 -5.52 9.59 -10.34
N ARG A 51 -5.97 8.34 -10.31
CA ARG A 51 -7.15 7.90 -11.07
C ARG A 51 -8.40 7.93 -10.20
N GLY A 52 -9.34 8.78 -10.57
CA GLY A 52 -10.58 8.97 -9.86
C GLY A 52 -10.49 9.87 -8.62
N VAL A 53 -9.28 10.14 -8.17
CA VAL A 53 -8.96 11.06 -7.06
C VAL A 53 -7.68 11.80 -7.41
N PRO A 54 -7.42 12.97 -6.81
CA PRO A 54 -6.11 13.62 -6.96
C PRO A 54 -5.01 12.70 -6.46
N GLN A 55 -3.89 12.64 -7.18
CA GLN A 55 -2.75 11.82 -6.78
C GLN A 55 -2.22 12.27 -5.42
N ASP A 56 -2.01 11.31 -4.51
CA ASP A 56 -1.57 11.59 -3.15
C ASP A 56 -0.93 10.34 -2.56
N TYR A 57 0.40 10.30 -2.50
CA TYR A 57 1.11 9.12 -1.99
C TYR A 57 0.90 8.91 -0.49
N TYR A 58 0.68 9.97 0.28
CA TYR A 58 0.37 9.83 1.71
C TYR A 58 -0.94 9.05 1.91
N GLU A 59 -1.97 9.42 1.16
CA GLU A 59 -3.24 8.70 1.20
C GLU A 59 -3.08 7.28 0.66
N ALA A 60 -2.32 7.10 -0.41
CA ALA A 60 -2.06 5.78 -0.97
C ALA A 60 -1.42 4.86 0.07
N ALA A 61 -0.38 5.34 0.75
CA ALA A 61 0.30 4.56 1.79
C ALA A 61 -0.65 4.17 2.92
N LYS A 62 -1.52 5.08 3.33
CA LYS A 62 -2.48 4.86 4.41
C LYS A 62 -3.47 3.73 4.07
N TRP A 63 -4.03 3.77 2.86
CA TRP A 63 -4.99 2.76 2.42
C TRP A 63 -4.31 1.42 2.11
N TYR A 64 -3.15 1.45 1.48
CA TYR A 64 -2.37 0.23 1.27
C TYR A 64 -1.97 -0.41 2.59
N TYR A 65 -1.62 0.37 3.61
CA TYR A 65 -1.29 -0.17 4.92
C TYR A 65 -2.46 -0.95 5.51
N ARG A 66 -3.67 -0.40 5.44
CA ARG A 66 -4.86 -1.08 5.95
C ARG A 66 -5.09 -2.42 5.27
N ALA A 67 -5.00 -2.44 3.95
CA ALA A 67 -5.17 -3.67 3.18
C ALA A 67 -4.01 -4.66 3.42
N ALA A 68 -2.78 -4.15 3.42
CA ALA A 68 -1.57 -4.95 3.64
C ALA A 68 -1.59 -5.62 5.01
N ASN A 69 -2.04 -4.90 6.02
CA ASN A 69 -2.12 -5.42 7.38
C ASN A 69 -3.19 -6.49 7.54
N GLN A 70 -4.12 -6.57 6.61
CA GLN A 70 -5.12 -7.64 6.55
C GLN A 70 -4.69 -8.79 5.61
N GLY A 71 -3.46 -8.77 5.13
CA GLY A 71 -2.90 -9.85 4.33
C GLY A 71 -3.03 -9.70 2.83
N HIS A 72 -3.47 -8.55 2.32
CA HIS A 72 -3.63 -8.35 0.88
C HIS A 72 -2.26 -8.25 0.19
N GLY A 73 -1.89 -9.25 -0.60
CA GLY A 73 -0.54 -9.38 -1.16
C GLY A 73 -0.13 -8.23 -2.06
N GLU A 74 -1.01 -7.75 -2.94
CA GLU A 74 -0.70 -6.64 -3.84
C GLU A 74 -0.53 -5.32 -3.06
N ALA A 75 -1.32 -5.13 -2.01
CA ALA A 75 -1.16 -3.95 -1.15
C ALA A 75 0.16 -4.01 -0.38
N GLN A 76 0.57 -5.19 0.07
CA GLN A 76 1.87 -5.38 0.71
C GLN A 76 3.01 -5.02 -0.23
N PHE A 77 2.93 -5.47 -1.48
CA PHE A 77 3.93 -5.13 -2.50
C PHE A 77 3.97 -3.62 -2.74
N ALA A 78 2.82 -3.01 -2.96
CA ALA A 78 2.73 -1.57 -3.22
C ALA A 78 3.28 -0.75 -2.05
N LEU A 79 2.90 -1.12 -0.83
CA LEU A 79 3.39 -0.44 0.37
C LEU A 79 4.91 -0.57 0.52
N GLY A 80 5.43 -1.76 0.26
CA GLY A 80 6.87 -1.99 0.27
C GLY A 80 7.60 -1.10 -0.73
N MET A 81 7.04 -0.92 -1.90
CA MET A 81 7.63 -0.04 -2.91
C MET A 81 7.57 1.44 -2.50
N LEU A 82 6.50 1.86 -1.82
CA LEU A 82 6.42 3.22 -1.28
C LEU A 82 7.52 3.46 -0.23
N TYR A 83 7.75 2.50 0.66
CA TYR A 83 8.85 2.61 1.63
C TYR A 83 10.23 2.61 0.96
N ASN A 84 10.40 1.83 -0.10
CA ASN A 84 11.67 1.81 -0.83
C ASN A 84 11.99 3.17 -1.47
N LYS A 85 10.97 3.84 -1.99
CA LYS A 85 11.12 5.13 -2.67
C LYS A 85 11.01 6.33 -1.72
N GLY A 86 10.41 6.15 -0.55
CA GLY A 86 10.10 7.26 0.34
C GLY A 86 8.96 8.12 -0.20
N GLU A 87 7.98 7.51 -0.84
CA GLU A 87 6.82 8.20 -1.38
C GLU A 87 5.63 8.03 -0.42
N GLY A 88 5.14 9.13 0.13
CA GLY A 88 4.04 9.15 1.09
C GLY A 88 4.42 8.69 2.49
N VAL A 89 5.57 8.08 2.66
CA VAL A 89 6.16 7.62 3.93
C VAL A 89 7.65 7.90 3.90
N PRO A 90 8.31 8.04 5.07
CA PRO A 90 9.77 8.13 5.10
C PRO A 90 10.39 6.86 4.51
N ARG A 91 11.45 7.03 3.70
CA ARG A 91 12.13 5.87 3.12
C ARG A 91 12.67 4.97 4.22
N ASP A 92 12.33 3.69 4.13
CA ASP A 92 12.72 2.69 5.13
C ASP A 92 12.92 1.34 4.45
N PHE A 93 14.17 0.93 4.26
CA PHE A 93 14.48 -0.32 3.57
C PHE A 93 14.09 -1.55 4.39
N VAL A 94 14.11 -1.46 5.72
CA VAL A 94 13.69 -2.56 6.59
C VAL A 94 12.21 -2.85 6.39
N LEU A 95 11.39 -1.82 6.45
CA LEU A 95 9.95 -1.97 6.22
C LEU A 95 9.65 -2.36 4.76
N ALA A 96 10.38 -1.81 3.81
CA ALA A 96 10.23 -2.18 2.40
C ALA A 96 10.50 -3.68 2.20
N TYR A 97 11.60 -4.17 2.73
CA TYR A 97 11.94 -5.59 2.67
C TYR A 97 10.88 -6.46 3.35
N MET A 98 10.46 -6.08 4.54
CA MET A 98 9.43 -6.81 5.30
C MET A 98 8.16 -7.00 4.49
N TRP A 99 7.61 -5.89 3.95
CA TRP A 99 6.36 -5.96 3.19
C TRP A 99 6.52 -6.75 1.89
N LEU A 100 7.65 -6.58 1.18
CA LEU A 100 7.93 -7.35 -0.03
C LEU A 100 8.09 -8.84 0.27
N ASN A 101 8.70 -9.17 1.40
CA ASN A 101 8.85 -10.55 1.83
C ASN A 101 7.49 -11.20 2.12
N LEU A 102 6.61 -10.48 2.81
CA LEU A 102 5.24 -10.95 3.07
C LEU A 102 4.47 -11.14 1.75
N SER A 103 4.57 -10.19 0.84
CA SER A 103 3.91 -10.28 -0.46
C SER A 103 4.43 -11.47 -1.27
N ALA A 104 5.73 -11.68 -1.32
CA ALA A 104 6.35 -12.78 -2.04
C ALA A 104 5.93 -14.15 -1.48
N SER A 105 5.78 -14.24 -0.17
CA SER A 105 5.42 -15.51 0.49
C SER A 105 4.01 -15.97 0.13
N GLN A 106 3.15 -15.09 -0.30
CA GLN A 106 1.78 -15.42 -0.71
C GLN A 106 1.64 -15.67 -2.22
N ALA A 107 2.61 -15.19 -2.99
CA ALA A 107 2.56 -15.28 -4.45
C ALA A 107 3.05 -16.65 -4.92
N VAL A 108 2.73 -16.99 -6.16
CA VAL A 108 3.18 -18.24 -6.77
C VAL A 108 3.73 -17.97 -8.17
N GLY A 109 4.59 -18.88 -8.64
CA GLY A 109 5.13 -18.84 -10.01
C GLY A 109 5.95 -17.58 -10.29
N GLU A 110 5.80 -17.05 -11.50
CA GLU A 110 6.56 -15.90 -11.96
C GLU A 110 6.33 -14.65 -11.10
N ASN A 111 5.13 -14.51 -10.56
CA ASN A 111 4.79 -13.39 -9.68
C ASN A 111 5.59 -13.46 -8.38
N GLN A 112 5.74 -14.67 -7.81
CA GLN A 112 6.58 -14.88 -6.64
C GLN A 112 8.04 -14.53 -6.94
N ASP A 113 8.54 -15.00 -8.08
CA ASP A 113 9.91 -14.76 -8.50
C ASP A 113 10.18 -13.26 -8.67
N PHE A 114 9.24 -12.54 -9.29
CA PHE A 114 9.35 -11.10 -9.47
C PHE A 114 9.42 -10.38 -8.12
N LYS A 115 8.52 -10.70 -7.21
CA LYS A 115 8.46 -10.06 -5.88
C LYS A 115 9.71 -10.38 -5.06
N ALA A 116 10.20 -11.62 -5.15
CA ALA A 116 11.43 -12.02 -4.48
C ALA A 116 12.65 -11.27 -5.03
N ARG A 117 12.73 -11.09 -6.36
CA ARG A 117 13.82 -10.31 -6.96
C ARG A 117 13.79 -8.85 -6.51
N MET A 118 12.60 -8.25 -6.41
CA MET A 118 12.46 -6.88 -5.93
C MET A 118 12.92 -6.76 -4.47
N ARG A 119 12.50 -7.70 -3.63
CA ARG A 119 12.94 -7.79 -2.23
C ARG A 119 14.47 -7.89 -2.14
N ASP A 120 15.06 -8.79 -2.92
CA ASP A 120 16.50 -9.03 -2.89
C ASP A 120 17.29 -7.83 -3.41
N ALA A 121 16.75 -7.10 -4.37
CA ALA A 121 17.35 -5.85 -4.85
C ALA A 121 17.41 -4.80 -3.72
N ILE A 122 16.38 -4.73 -2.89
CA ILE A 122 16.37 -3.84 -1.73
C ILE A 122 17.42 -4.28 -0.72
N ALA A 123 17.59 -5.58 -0.51
CA ALA A 123 18.60 -6.13 0.41
C ALA A 123 20.03 -5.67 0.06
N THR A 124 20.31 -5.38 -1.20
CA THR A 124 21.63 -4.88 -1.59
C THR A 124 21.97 -3.52 -0.97
N LYS A 125 20.98 -2.80 -0.50
CA LYS A 125 21.12 -1.48 0.15
C LYS A 125 21.09 -1.59 1.66
N MET A 126 21.08 -2.81 2.21
CA MET A 126 20.90 -3.07 3.63
C MET A 126 22.10 -3.81 4.20
N THR A 127 22.31 -3.64 5.50
CA THR A 127 23.27 -4.46 6.24
C THR A 127 22.63 -5.85 6.51
N VAL A 128 23.47 -6.83 6.83
CA VAL A 128 23.00 -8.16 7.23
C VAL A 128 22.06 -8.05 8.43
N ARG A 129 22.40 -7.20 9.39
CA ARG A 129 21.56 -6.98 10.58
C ARG A 129 20.19 -6.41 10.22
N GLN A 130 20.15 -5.47 9.28
CA GLN A 130 18.88 -4.90 8.82
C GLN A 130 18.01 -5.94 8.12
N VAL A 131 18.61 -6.82 7.30
CA VAL A 131 17.87 -7.91 6.65
C VAL A 131 17.31 -8.87 7.70
N GLN A 132 18.12 -9.23 8.70
CA GLN A 132 17.68 -10.09 9.79
C GLN A 132 16.52 -9.45 10.58
N MET A 133 16.61 -8.15 10.84
CA MET A 133 15.54 -7.41 11.51
C MET A 133 14.26 -7.45 10.69
N ALA A 134 14.33 -7.21 9.39
CA ALA A 134 13.17 -7.25 8.51
C ALA A 134 12.53 -8.64 8.46
N GLN A 135 13.35 -9.68 8.41
CA GLN A 135 12.87 -11.07 8.44
C GLN A 135 12.16 -11.38 9.77
N GLY A 136 12.72 -10.91 10.88
CA GLY A 136 12.09 -11.05 12.19
C GLY A 136 10.74 -10.34 12.29
N LEU A 137 10.65 -9.14 11.73
CA LEU A 137 9.38 -8.38 11.67
C LEU A 137 8.33 -9.12 10.85
N ALA A 138 8.72 -9.73 9.73
CA ALA A 138 7.80 -10.51 8.91
C ALA A 138 7.27 -11.73 9.67
N LEU A 139 8.13 -12.44 10.39
CA LEU A 139 7.71 -13.56 11.23
C LEU A 139 6.77 -13.11 12.34
N ALA A 140 7.09 -12.00 12.99
CA ALA A 140 6.24 -11.43 14.05
C ALA A 140 4.86 -11.04 13.51
N TRP A 141 4.81 -10.54 12.29
CA TRP A 141 3.54 -10.20 11.64
C TRP A 141 2.66 -11.44 11.50
N TYR A 142 3.21 -12.56 11.02
CA TYR A 142 2.47 -13.82 10.91
C TYR A 142 2.00 -14.32 12.28
N SER A 143 2.84 -14.22 13.29
CA SER A 143 2.52 -14.73 14.64
C SER A 143 1.42 -13.94 15.31
N SER A 144 1.16 -12.71 14.89
CA SER A 144 0.13 -11.85 15.49
C SER A 144 -1.26 -12.05 14.86
N ARG A 145 -1.42 -12.97 13.90
CA ARG A 145 -2.68 -13.19 13.16
C ARG A 145 -3.50 -14.34 13.75
#